data_df20cd536e3b64422187c1455ccace27
#
_entry.id   df20cd536e3b64422187c1455ccace27
#
_cell.length_a   1.000
_cell.length_b   1.000
_cell.length_c   1.000
_cell.angle_alpha   90.00
_cell.angle_beta   90.00
_cell.angle_gamma   90.00
#
_symmetry.space_group_name_H-M   'P 1'
#
loop_
_entity.id
_entity.type
_entity.pdbx_description
1 polymer ?
#
loop_
_entity_poly.entity_id
_entity_poly.type
_entity_poly.pdbx_seq_one_letter_code
_entity_poly.pdbx_strand_id
1 'polypeptide(L)'
;PSIGWNGIFNFVNNIVFNWVHRSSDGGDYTAMFNMINNYYKPGPATPKDSNVGHRILKPEAGRSKLDHKVYGRVYADGNIMEGYPEITKDNWNGGIQIETQPNTDGYTEYMRSYQPFEMPYINIMSAKDAYDYVLKHVGANIPCRDIVDERVIEEVRTGIPYYEKKLPKDAYGDLTGLSPKSMGEDGQFKYRRLPKDSYKQGIITDIRQMGGYPEYKGTPYVDTDGDGMPDEWEKANGLNPNDPSDANKDCTGDGYTNIEKYINGISTKHKVDWRDLKNNYDTLEEKGKLM
;
A
#
# COMPACT_ATOMS: atom_id res chain seq x y z
N PRO A 1 5.73 -4.11 1.19
CA PRO A 1 6.43 -4.11 -0.09
C PRO A 1 7.88 -4.57 0.04
N SER A 2 8.47 -5.08 -1.04
CA SER A 2 9.89 -5.34 -1.14
C SER A 2 10.53 -4.22 -1.96
N ILE A 3 11.43 -3.49 -1.32
CA ILE A 3 11.93 -2.21 -1.83
C ILE A 3 13.29 -2.46 -2.49
N GLY A 4 13.47 -1.90 -3.68
CA GLY A 4 14.73 -1.93 -4.40
C GLY A 4 15.80 -1.05 -3.74
N TRP A 5 16.91 -0.92 -4.42
CA TRP A 5 18.01 -0.04 -4.02
C TRP A 5 18.03 1.20 -4.90
N ASN A 6 18.70 2.24 -4.41
CA ASN A 6 18.86 3.53 -5.07
C ASN A 6 17.57 4.37 -5.16
N GLY A 7 17.62 5.55 -4.61
CA GLY A 7 16.56 6.55 -4.68
C GLY A 7 15.71 6.66 -3.41
N ILE A 8 14.66 7.46 -3.51
CA ILE A 8 13.76 7.76 -2.40
C ILE A 8 12.48 6.95 -2.57
N PHE A 9 12.11 6.21 -1.54
CA PHE A 9 10.86 5.47 -1.45
C PHE A 9 9.90 6.18 -0.51
N ASN A 10 8.81 6.69 -1.05
CA ASN A 10 7.75 7.32 -0.29
C ASN A 10 6.61 6.33 -0.03
N PHE A 11 6.38 6.01 1.23
CA PHE A 11 5.29 5.17 1.69
C PHE A 11 4.47 5.94 2.71
N VAL A 12 3.41 6.55 2.24
CA VAL A 12 2.64 7.57 2.96
C VAL A 12 1.15 7.24 2.91
N ASN A 13 0.47 7.31 4.04
CA ASN A 13 -0.97 7.13 4.19
C ASN A 13 -1.52 5.79 3.65
N ASN A 14 -0.75 4.71 3.78
CA ASN A 14 -1.22 3.38 3.41
C ASN A 14 -1.80 2.63 4.61
N ILE A 15 -2.66 1.66 4.32
CA ILE A 15 -3.04 0.61 5.26
C ILE A 15 -2.28 -0.66 4.92
N VAL A 16 -1.61 -1.24 5.90
CA VAL A 16 -0.98 -2.56 5.80
C VAL A 16 -1.71 -3.50 6.75
N PHE A 17 -2.37 -4.50 6.19
CA PHE A 17 -3.19 -5.44 6.95
C PHE A 17 -2.73 -6.88 6.79
N ASN A 18 -2.77 -7.65 7.87
CA ASN A 18 -2.72 -9.11 7.89
C ASN A 18 -1.49 -9.72 7.18
N TRP A 19 -0.31 -9.15 7.37
CA TRP A 19 0.92 -9.66 6.75
C TRP A 19 1.39 -10.96 7.41
N VAL A 20 1.87 -11.89 6.59
CA VAL A 20 2.37 -13.20 7.06
C VAL A 20 3.86 -13.16 7.39
N HIS A 21 4.63 -12.47 6.56
CA HIS A 21 6.09 -12.54 6.63
C HIS A 21 6.73 -11.16 6.82
N ARG A 22 6.26 -10.17 6.10
CA ARG A 22 6.85 -8.82 6.08
C ARG A 22 5.79 -7.78 5.80
N SER A 23 5.87 -6.66 6.49
CA SER A 23 5.16 -5.45 6.11
C SER A 23 5.91 -4.72 5.00
N SER A 24 7.19 -4.37 5.27
CA SER A 24 8.12 -3.79 4.30
C SER A 24 9.53 -4.26 4.57
N ASP A 25 10.32 -4.45 3.51
CA ASP A 25 11.73 -4.79 3.62
C ASP A 25 12.53 -4.34 2.39
N GLY A 26 13.84 -4.32 2.50
CA GLY A 26 14.73 -4.11 1.37
C GLY A 26 15.59 -2.85 1.46
N GLY A 27 15.95 -2.34 0.30
CA GLY A 27 16.90 -1.25 0.15
C GLY A 27 18.35 -1.69 0.31
N ASP A 28 19.24 -0.73 0.29
CA ASP A 28 20.65 -0.80 0.61
C ASP A 28 21.12 0.61 1.06
N TYR A 29 22.44 0.82 1.14
CA TYR A 29 22.99 2.10 1.58
C TYR A 29 22.61 3.31 0.69
N THR A 30 22.17 3.07 -0.55
CA THR A 30 21.76 4.14 -1.47
C THR A 30 20.27 4.47 -1.36
N ALA A 31 19.50 3.68 -0.63
CA ALA A 31 18.07 3.88 -0.49
C ALA A 31 17.74 4.86 0.64
N MET A 32 16.74 5.68 0.41
CA MET A 32 16.15 6.57 1.40
C MET A 32 14.66 6.27 1.52
N PHE A 33 14.16 6.23 2.74
CA PHE A 33 12.78 5.82 3.01
C PHE A 33 12.04 6.90 3.76
N ASN A 34 10.90 7.31 3.25
CA ASN A 34 9.88 8.06 3.96
C ASN A 34 8.72 7.12 4.32
N MET A 35 8.65 6.72 5.58
CA MET A 35 7.58 5.87 6.13
C MET A 35 6.69 6.75 7.00
N ILE A 36 5.62 7.31 6.42
CA ILE A 36 4.91 8.44 7.04
C ILE A 36 3.42 8.13 7.17
N ASN A 37 2.90 8.25 8.39
CA ASN A 37 1.47 8.24 8.68
C ASN A 37 0.73 7.03 8.07
N ASN A 38 1.36 5.86 8.05
CA ASN A 38 0.71 4.62 7.62
C ASN A 38 0.01 3.95 8.80
N TYR A 39 -1.02 3.18 8.51
CA TYR A 39 -1.74 2.38 9.49
C TYR A 39 -1.41 0.90 9.31
N TYR A 40 -0.75 0.31 10.30
CA TYR A 40 -0.42 -1.11 10.34
C TYR A 40 -1.39 -1.83 11.26
N LYS A 41 -2.17 -2.75 10.69
CA LYS A 41 -3.16 -3.55 11.41
C LYS A 41 -2.79 -5.03 11.35
N PRO A 42 -2.19 -5.59 12.41
CA PRO A 42 -1.98 -7.03 12.49
C PRO A 42 -3.30 -7.79 12.37
N GLY A 43 -3.30 -8.85 11.57
CA GLY A 43 -4.48 -9.67 11.35
C GLY A 43 -4.29 -11.12 11.82
N PRO A 44 -5.23 -12.02 11.50
CA PRO A 44 -5.18 -13.42 11.92
C PRO A 44 -3.96 -14.20 11.42
N ALA A 45 -3.42 -13.84 10.25
CA ALA A 45 -2.22 -14.47 9.70
C ALA A 45 -0.91 -13.80 10.16
N THR A 46 -1.01 -12.65 10.81
CA THR A 46 0.18 -11.93 11.28
C THR A 46 0.80 -12.66 12.47
N PRO A 47 2.11 -13.00 12.43
CA PRO A 47 2.77 -13.70 13.53
C PRO A 47 2.77 -12.87 14.81
N LYS A 48 2.18 -13.41 15.88
CA LYS A 48 2.05 -12.71 17.18
C LYS A 48 3.30 -12.82 18.04
N ASP A 49 4.02 -13.92 17.91
CA ASP A 49 5.13 -14.28 18.80
C ASP A 49 6.51 -13.96 18.20
N SER A 50 6.58 -13.04 17.27
CA SER A 50 7.82 -12.65 16.61
C SER A 50 7.86 -11.16 16.29
N ASN A 51 9.06 -10.63 16.09
CA ASN A 51 9.27 -9.24 15.68
C ASN A 51 8.57 -8.88 14.36
N VAL A 52 8.22 -9.88 13.55
CA VAL A 52 7.46 -9.67 12.31
C VAL A 52 6.07 -9.09 12.61
N GLY A 53 5.46 -9.45 13.74
CA GLY A 53 4.11 -9.06 14.11
C GLY A 53 3.91 -7.55 14.33
N HIS A 54 4.99 -6.83 14.57
CA HIS A 54 4.95 -5.38 14.82
C HIS A 54 5.99 -4.60 13.98
N ARG A 55 6.37 -5.16 12.84
CA ARG A 55 7.36 -4.57 11.94
C ARG A 55 6.74 -3.51 11.05
N ILE A 56 7.33 -2.32 11.03
CA ILE A 56 7.08 -1.29 10.02
C ILE A 56 7.99 -1.52 8.82
N LEU A 57 9.30 -1.60 9.06
CA LEU A 57 10.30 -1.78 8.02
C LEU A 57 11.46 -2.64 8.53
N LYS A 58 11.95 -3.54 7.69
CA LYS A 58 13.25 -4.19 7.86
C LYS A 58 14.20 -3.69 6.79
N PRO A 59 15.03 -2.69 7.07
CA PRO A 59 16.09 -2.28 6.15
C PRO A 59 17.07 -3.43 5.94
N GLU A 60 17.57 -3.58 4.72
CA GLU A 60 18.57 -4.59 4.36
C GLU A 60 19.85 -3.95 3.82
N ALA A 61 20.99 -4.58 4.09
CA ALA A 61 22.31 -4.06 3.71
C ALA A 61 23.01 -4.88 2.62
N GLY A 62 22.45 -5.97 2.16
CA GLY A 62 23.19 -6.94 1.40
C GLY A 62 22.60 -7.35 0.06
N ARG A 63 21.55 -6.68 -0.40
CA ARG A 63 20.90 -7.02 -1.69
C ARG A 63 21.65 -6.48 -2.89
N SER A 64 22.29 -5.32 -2.77
CA SER A 64 23.22 -4.86 -3.78
C SER A 64 24.47 -5.73 -3.70
N LYS A 65 24.95 -6.22 -4.83
CA LYS A 65 26.22 -6.95 -4.92
C LYS A 65 27.45 -6.05 -4.74
N LEU A 66 27.29 -4.97 -4.00
CA LEU A 66 28.35 -4.03 -3.68
C LEU A 66 29.14 -4.51 -2.47
N ASP A 67 30.41 -4.18 -2.42
CA ASP A 67 31.29 -4.54 -1.31
C ASP A 67 30.92 -3.87 0.02
N HIS A 68 29.96 -2.95 -0.02
CA HIS A 68 29.49 -2.21 1.13
C HIS A 68 28.19 -2.80 1.67
N LYS A 69 28.24 -3.33 2.88
CA LYS A 69 27.04 -3.75 3.63
C LYS A 69 26.60 -2.64 4.57
N VAL A 70 26.17 -1.53 3.99
CA VAL A 70 25.67 -0.37 4.72
C VAL A 70 24.19 -0.21 4.42
N TYR A 71 23.43 0.11 5.46
CA TYR A 71 22.00 0.34 5.34
C TYR A 71 21.69 1.70 4.72
N GLY A 72 20.54 1.81 4.10
CA GLY A 72 19.96 3.09 3.69
C GLY A 72 19.49 3.93 4.87
N ARG A 73 19.02 5.13 4.58
CA ARG A 73 18.53 6.06 5.60
C ARG A 73 17.01 6.06 5.66
N VAL A 74 16.45 6.17 6.86
CA VAL A 74 15.02 6.04 7.11
C VAL A 74 14.49 7.23 7.89
N TYR A 75 13.51 7.90 7.36
CA TYR A 75 12.59 8.74 8.10
C TYR A 75 11.30 7.93 8.36
N ALA A 76 10.93 7.76 9.62
CA ALA A 76 9.73 7.05 10.03
C ALA A 76 9.06 7.81 11.16
N ASP A 77 7.86 8.30 10.90
CA ASP A 77 7.10 9.09 11.88
C ASP A 77 5.59 9.00 11.62
N GLY A 78 4.81 9.14 12.69
CA GLY A 78 3.35 9.19 12.63
C GLY A 78 2.67 7.87 12.24
N ASN A 79 3.41 6.78 12.04
CA ASN A 79 2.80 5.50 11.73
C ASN A 79 2.13 4.90 12.96
N ILE A 80 0.91 4.39 12.79
CA ILE A 80 0.18 3.65 13.82
C ILE A 80 0.45 2.16 13.64
N MET A 81 0.86 1.50 14.72
CA MET A 81 0.92 0.05 14.82
C MET A 81 -0.15 -0.42 15.81
N GLU A 82 -1.28 -0.91 15.29
CA GLU A 82 -2.41 -1.33 16.10
C GLU A 82 -1.99 -2.43 17.08
N GLY A 83 -2.36 -2.26 18.35
CA GLY A 83 -1.96 -3.18 19.42
C GLY A 83 -0.58 -2.93 20.03
N TYR A 84 0.21 -1.99 19.50
CA TYR A 84 1.56 -1.68 19.97
C TYR A 84 1.74 -0.16 20.20
N PRO A 85 1.23 0.38 21.32
CA PRO A 85 1.23 1.81 21.56
C PRO A 85 2.63 2.43 21.65
N GLU A 86 3.63 1.69 22.12
CA GLU A 86 5.01 2.18 22.22
C GLU A 86 5.63 2.39 20.83
N ILE A 87 5.31 1.53 19.87
CA ILE A 87 5.75 1.69 18.48
C ILE A 87 5.00 2.82 17.79
N THR A 88 3.71 2.98 18.11
CA THR A 88 2.92 4.10 17.61
C THR A 88 3.46 5.44 18.11
N LYS A 89 3.90 5.50 19.37
CA LYS A 89 4.49 6.69 19.98
C LYS A 89 5.86 7.03 19.40
N ASP A 90 6.68 6.04 19.17
CA ASP A 90 8.00 6.15 18.52
C ASP A 90 8.21 4.96 17.58
N ASN A 91 8.12 5.19 16.29
CA ASN A 91 8.22 4.13 15.28
C ASN A 91 9.59 3.42 15.29
N TRP A 92 10.60 4.05 15.86
CA TRP A 92 11.94 3.46 16.04
C TRP A 92 12.02 2.52 17.24
N ASN A 93 11.07 2.58 18.16
CA ASN A 93 11.00 1.68 19.31
C ASN A 93 10.45 0.29 18.93
N GLY A 94 11.15 -0.42 18.04
CA GLY A 94 10.83 -1.77 17.60
C GLY A 94 10.05 -1.87 16.29
N GLY A 95 9.62 -0.77 15.67
CA GLY A 95 8.96 -0.77 14.36
C GLY A 95 9.97 -0.85 13.21
N ILE A 96 11.06 -0.10 13.29
CA ILE A 96 12.20 -0.20 12.36
C ILE A 96 13.14 -1.26 12.92
N GLN A 97 13.29 -2.38 12.20
CA GLN A 97 14.00 -3.57 12.69
C GLN A 97 15.22 -3.85 11.83
N ILE A 98 16.37 -3.47 12.34
CA ILE A 98 17.65 -3.73 11.69
C ILE A 98 18.00 -5.21 11.87
N GLU A 99 18.54 -5.82 10.83
CA GLU A 99 19.11 -7.16 10.97
C GLU A 99 20.35 -7.07 11.86
N THR A 100 20.29 -7.75 13.02
CA THR A 100 21.44 -7.82 13.93
C THR A 100 22.56 -8.62 13.28
N GLN A 101 23.51 -7.91 12.70
CA GLN A 101 24.80 -8.46 12.30
C GLN A 101 25.82 -8.12 13.38
N PRO A 102 26.87 -8.94 13.56
CA PRO A 102 28.02 -8.52 14.37
C PRO A 102 28.51 -7.14 13.90
N ASN A 103 28.71 -6.20 14.82
CA ASN A 103 29.17 -4.83 14.57
C ASN A 103 28.12 -3.87 13.96
N THR A 104 26.86 -3.98 14.32
CA THR A 104 25.82 -2.99 13.95
C THR A 104 25.68 -1.84 14.95
N ASP A 105 26.55 -1.77 15.95
CA ASP A 105 26.60 -0.67 16.90
C ASP A 105 26.77 0.68 16.18
N GLY A 106 25.84 1.61 16.43
CA GLY A 106 25.79 2.91 15.76
C GLY A 106 25.02 2.98 14.44
N TYR A 107 24.62 1.86 13.84
CA TYR A 107 23.85 1.90 12.58
C TYR A 107 22.48 2.55 12.74
N THR A 108 21.82 2.39 13.88
CA THR A 108 20.53 3.03 14.14
C THR A 108 20.65 4.54 14.06
N GLU A 109 21.68 5.11 14.66
CA GLU A 109 21.99 6.55 14.61
C GLU A 109 22.22 7.03 13.16
N TYR A 110 23.03 6.28 12.42
CA TYR A 110 23.31 6.57 11.02
C TYR A 110 22.05 6.48 10.13
N MET A 111 21.23 5.47 10.35
CA MET A 111 20.05 5.19 9.53
C MET A 111 18.92 6.17 9.80
N ARG A 112 18.76 6.60 11.05
CA ARG A 112 17.66 7.46 11.45
C ARG A 112 17.84 8.85 10.85
N SER A 113 16.85 9.25 10.03
CA SER A 113 16.68 10.64 9.65
C SER A 113 15.64 11.28 10.55
N TYR A 114 15.91 12.50 10.99
CA TYR A 114 14.96 13.30 11.78
C TYR A 114 14.14 14.26 10.93
N GLN A 115 14.43 14.28 9.63
CA GLN A 115 13.68 15.04 8.62
C GLN A 115 13.30 14.10 7.49
N PRO A 116 12.14 14.31 6.84
CA PRO A 116 11.80 13.56 5.64
C PRO A 116 12.79 13.87 4.51
N PHE A 117 13.00 12.91 3.65
CA PHE A 117 13.69 13.12 2.40
C PHE A 117 12.78 13.84 1.41
N GLU A 118 13.39 14.50 0.43
CA GLU A 118 12.65 15.17 -0.63
C GLU A 118 11.58 14.24 -1.25
N MET A 119 10.38 14.75 -1.39
CA MET A 119 9.27 14.04 -2.02
C MET A 119 8.40 15.04 -2.79
N PRO A 120 7.65 14.56 -3.79
CA PRO A 120 6.65 15.40 -4.45
C PRO A 120 5.66 15.97 -3.44
N TYR A 121 5.06 17.09 -3.79
CA TYR A 121 3.96 17.63 -3.00
C TYR A 121 2.79 16.65 -3.03
N ILE A 122 2.42 16.16 -1.87
CA ILE A 122 1.30 15.24 -1.66
C ILE A 122 0.53 15.66 -0.43
N ASN A 123 -0.74 15.37 -0.41
CA ASN A 123 -1.56 15.56 0.76
C ASN A 123 -1.27 14.47 1.79
N ILE A 124 -0.93 14.85 3.01
CA ILE A 124 -0.58 13.93 4.09
C ILE A 124 -1.60 14.04 5.20
N MET A 125 -2.37 12.98 5.39
CA MET A 125 -3.33 12.86 6.49
C MET A 125 -2.66 12.27 7.72
N SER A 126 -3.28 12.40 8.89
CA SER A 126 -2.92 11.55 10.02
C SER A 126 -3.14 10.07 9.64
N ALA A 127 -2.39 9.15 10.27
CA ALA A 127 -2.57 7.72 9.98
C ALA A 127 -4.00 7.23 10.27
N LYS A 128 -4.67 7.83 11.25
CA LYS A 128 -6.07 7.52 11.57
C LYS A 128 -7.03 8.02 10.49
N ASP A 129 -6.88 9.26 10.06
CA ASP A 129 -7.73 9.83 9.01
C ASP A 129 -7.50 9.11 7.68
N ALA A 130 -6.23 8.75 7.39
CA ALA A 130 -5.89 7.93 6.23
C ALA A 130 -6.56 6.54 6.28
N TYR A 131 -6.62 5.91 7.46
CA TYR A 131 -7.33 4.64 7.62
C TYR A 131 -8.81 4.78 7.24
N ASP A 132 -9.48 5.78 7.78
CA ASP A 132 -10.90 6.02 7.51
C ASP A 132 -11.14 6.40 6.04
N TYR A 133 -10.28 7.26 5.48
CA TYR A 133 -10.35 7.69 4.08
C TYR A 133 -10.14 6.53 3.11
N VAL A 134 -9.09 5.73 3.32
CA VAL A 134 -8.78 4.59 2.44
C VAL A 134 -9.91 3.58 2.44
N LEU A 135 -10.45 3.20 3.61
CA LEU A 135 -11.58 2.26 3.67
C LEU A 135 -12.84 2.78 2.96
N LYS A 136 -13.01 4.09 2.93
CA LYS A 136 -14.15 4.71 2.24
C LYS A 136 -13.97 4.77 0.73
N HIS A 137 -12.74 4.99 0.24
CA HIS A 137 -12.48 5.35 -1.16
C HIS A 137 -11.69 4.32 -1.96
N VAL A 138 -11.07 3.33 -1.32
CA VAL A 138 -10.23 2.33 -1.99
C VAL A 138 -11.07 1.36 -2.84
N GLY A 139 -10.43 0.78 -3.84
CA GLY A 139 -10.99 -0.21 -4.74
C GLY A 139 -11.68 0.40 -5.96
N ALA A 140 -12.15 -0.47 -6.84
CA ALA A 140 -12.92 -0.07 -8.03
C ALA A 140 -14.35 0.28 -7.60
N ASN A 141 -14.60 1.54 -7.28
CA ASN A 141 -15.85 2.00 -6.68
C ASN A 141 -16.81 2.73 -7.64
N ILE A 142 -16.47 2.81 -8.91
CA ILE A 142 -17.31 3.41 -9.95
C ILE A 142 -17.69 2.35 -10.99
N PRO A 143 -18.98 2.15 -11.29
CA PRO A 143 -20.17 2.74 -10.64
C PRO A 143 -20.49 2.17 -9.25
N CYS A 144 -19.99 1.00 -8.91
CA CYS A 144 -20.09 0.42 -7.56
C CYS A 144 -18.94 -0.54 -7.31
N ARG A 145 -18.57 -0.70 -6.04
CA ARG A 145 -17.58 -1.73 -5.66
C ARG A 145 -18.09 -3.11 -5.96
N ASP A 146 -17.19 -3.97 -6.34
CA ASP A 146 -17.48 -5.38 -6.42
C ASP A 146 -17.43 -6.08 -5.03
N ILE A 147 -17.90 -7.30 -5.00
CA ILE A 147 -17.96 -8.11 -3.77
C ILE A 147 -16.55 -8.41 -3.20
N VAL A 148 -15.51 -8.40 -4.03
CA VAL A 148 -14.12 -8.63 -3.57
C VAL A 148 -13.63 -7.45 -2.77
N ASP A 149 -13.78 -6.24 -3.30
CA ASP A 149 -13.39 -5.01 -2.61
C ASP A 149 -14.19 -4.80 -1.33
N GLU A 150 -15.52 -5.02 -1.38
CA GLU A 150 -16.38 -4.96 -0.19
C GLU A 150 -15.91 -5.92 0.90
N ARG A 151 -15.58 -7.16 0.52
CA ARG A 151 -15.07 -8.17 1.44
C ARG A 151 -13.74 -7.74 2.06
N VAL A 152 -12.79 -7.31 1.25
CA VAL A 152 -11.45 -6.88 1.73
C VAL A 152 -11.56 -5.72 2.70
N ILE A 153 -12.40 -4.73 2.39
CA ILE A 153 -12.66 -3.59 3.29
C ILE A 153 -13.24 -4.05 4.62
N GLU A 154 -14.19 -4.97 4.59
CA GLU A 154 -14.80 -5.48 5.82
C GLU A 154 -13.81 -6.33 6.63
N GLU A 155 -12.99 -7.14 6.00
CA GLU A 155 -11.91 -7.88 6.66
C GLU A 155 -10.89 -6.92 7.32
N VAL A 156 -10.53 -5.85 6.65
CA VAL A 156 -9.65 -4.82 7.23
C VAL A 156 -10.33 -4.13 8.41
N ARG A 157 -11.60 -3.77 8.28
CA ARG A 157 -12.36 -3.08 9.33
C ARG A 157 -12.51 -3.95 10.58
N THR A 158 -12.92 -5.19 10.41
CA THR A 158 -13.26 -6.10 11.51
C THR A 158 -12.08 -6.93 12.02
N GLY A 159 -11.07 -7.17 11.19
CA GLY A 159 -10.01 -8.14 11.45
C GLY A 159 -10.48 -9.58 11.30
N ILE A 160 -11.68 -9.83 10.78
CA ILE A 160 -12.28 -11.16 10.66
C ILE A 160 -12.30 -11.59 9.19
N PRO A 161 -11.54 -12.63 8.80
CA PRO A 161 -11.55 -13.12 7.44
C PRO A 161 -12.88 -13.75 7.05
N TYR A 162 -13.31 -13.48 5.84
CA TYR A 162 -14.36 -14.25 5.20
C TYR A 162 -13.77 -15.45 4.45
N TYR A 163 -14.45 -16.57 4.47
CA TYR A 163 -14.12 -17.74 3.65
C TYR A 163 -15.31 -18.68 3.54
N GLU A 164 -15.34 -19.44 2.43
CA GLU A 164 -16.34 -20.46 2.23
C GLU A 164 -16.13 -21.65 3.19
N LYS A 165 -17.23 -22.08 3.84
CA LYS A 165 -17.18 -23.17 4.82
C LYS A 165 -17.10 -24.57 4.19
N LYS A 166 -17.54 -24.69 2.93
CA LYS A 166 -17.53 -25.94 2.17
C LYS A 166 -16.78 -25.73 0.86
N LEU A 167 -15.59 -26.25 0.78
CA LEU A 167 -14.77 -26.17 -0.40
C LEU A 167 -14.73 -27.48 -1.18
N PRO A 168 -14.61 -27.45 -2.51
CA PRO A 168 -14.20 -28.61 -3.29
C PRO A 168 -12.86 -29.16 -2.80
N LYS A 169 -12.66 -30.47 -2.92
CA LYS A 169 -11.47 -31.15 -2.38
C LYS A 169 -10.13 -30.59 -2.91
N ASP A 170 -10.15 -30.02 -4.10
CA ASP A 170 -8.99 -29.44 -4.79
C ASP A 170 -8.81 -27.92 -4.57
N ALA A 171 -9.71 -27.30 -3.80
CA ALA A 171 -9.66 -25.86 -3.50
C ALA A 171 -8.95 -25.51 -2.17
N TYR A 172 -8.22 -26.44 -1.58
CA TYR A 172 -7.51 -26.24 -0.30
C TYR A 172 -6.09 -25.67 -0.43
N GLY A 173 -5.82 -24.94 -1.49
CA GLY A 173 -4.56 -24.22 -1.61
C GLY A 173 -3.33 -25.12 -1.56
N ASP A 174 -3.30 -26.15 -2.39
CA ASP A 174 -2.12 -26.99 -2.50
C ASP A 174 -1.03 -26.30 -3.36
N LEU A 175 -0.07 -25.68 -2.69
CA LEU A 175 1.13 -25.15 -3.35
C LEU A 175 2.17 -26.23 -3.65
N THR A 176 1.86 -27.52 -3.42
CA THR A 176 2.79 -28.63 -3.72
C THR A 176 3.05 -28.79 -5.22
N GLY A 177 2.18 -28.23 -6.08
CA GLY A 177 2.39 -28.19 -7.54
C GLY A 177 3.47 -27.20 -7.99
N LEU A 178 3.92 -26.28 -7.13
CA LEU A 178 5.08 -25.45 -7.44
C LEU A 178 6.35 -26.28 -7.22
N SER A 179 6.96 -26.74 -8.34
CA SER A 179 8.19 -27.51 -8.26
C SER A 179 9.30 -26.70 -7.61
N PRO A 180 10.21 -27.34 -6.86
CA PRO A 180 11.39 -26.66 -6.33
C PRO A 180 12.21 -25.93 -7.39
N LYS A 181 12.17 -26.38 -8.63
CA LYS A 181 12.85 -25.77 -9.78
C LYS A 181 12.23 -24.45 -10.24
N SER A 182 10.93 -24.27 -10.03
CA SER A 182 10.25 -22.99 -10.34
C SER A 182 10.44 -21.93 -9.26
N MET A 183 11.05 -22.27 -8.14
CA MET A 183 11.20 -21.41 -6.97
C MET A 183 12.64 -20.97 -6.69
N GLY A 184 13.56 -21.20 -7.61
CA GLY A 184 14.99 -20.91 -7.45
C GLY A 184 15.79 -22.05 -6.81
N GLU A 185 17.04 -22.22 -7.23
CA GLU A 185 17.92 -23.31 -6.78
C GLU A 185 18.34 -23.21 -5.31
N ASP A 186 18.23 -22.02 -4.69
CA ASP A 186 18.68 -21.71 -3.35
C ASP A 186 17.72 -22.17 -2.24
N GLY A 187 16.56 -22.71 -2.58
CA GLY A 187 15.60 -23.26 -1.63
C GLY A 187 14.98 -22.24 -0.69
N GLN A 188 15.27 -20.94 -0.82
CA GLN A 188 14.75 -19.90 0.08
C GLN A 188 13.23 -19.86 0.13
N PHE A 189 12.56 -20.23 -0.95
CA PHE A 189 11.10 -20.28 -1.02
C PHE A 189 10.49 -21.55 -0.45
N LYS A 190 11.27 -22.62 -0.24
CA LYS A 190 10.77 -23.88 0.34
C LYS A 190 10.09 -23.70 1.70
N TYR A 191 10.51 -22.72 2.48
CA TYR A 191 10.02 -22.46 3.84
C TYR A 191 8.89 -21.46 3.93
N ARG A 192 8.49 -20.86 2.80
CA ARG A 192 7.41 -19.86 2.73
C ARG A 192 6.06 -20.46 2.29
N ARG A 193 5.89 -21.76 2.43
CA ARG A 193 4.63 -22.41 2.08
C ARG A 193 3.55 -21.95 3.06
N LEU A 194 2.48 -21.45 2.49
CA LEU A 194 1.28 -21.14 3.27
C LEU A 194 0.62 -22.47 3.72
N PRO A 195 0.10 -22.55 4.95
CA PRO A 195 -0.70 -23.68 5.38
C PRO A 195 -1.89 -23.90 4.45
N LYS A 196 -2.33 -25.16 4.30
CA LYS A 196 -3.51 -25.49 3.48
C LYS A 196 -4.77 -24.73 3.87
N ASP A 197 -4.86 -24.32 5.11
CA ASP A 197 -5.98 -23.56 5.68
C ASP A 197 -5.70 -22.07 5.86
N SER A 198 -4.68 -21.53 5.18
CA SER A 198 -4.32 -20.10 5.24
C SER A 198 -5.48 -19.17 4.86
N TYR A 199 -6.40 -19.65 4.02
CA TYR A 199 -7.62 -18.92 3.66
C TYR A 199 -8.50 -18.58 4.87
N LYS A 200 -8.49 -19.41 5.92
CA LYS A 200 -9.20 -19.13 7.18
C LYS A 200 -8.59 -17.97 7.96
N GLN A 201 -7.38 -17.59 7.58
CA GLN A 201 -6.67 -16.44 8.13
C GLN A 201 -6.68 -15.23 7.16
N GLY A 202 -7.48 -15.30 6.10
CA GLY A 202 -7.59 -14.24 5.10
C GLY A 202 -6.50 -14.26 4.01
N ILE A 203 -5.70 -15.34 3.93
CA ILE A 203 -4.69 -15.50 2.89
C ILE A 203 -5.18 -16.54 1.89
N ILE A 204 -5.81 -16.09 0.83
CA ILE A 204 -6.41 -16.92 -0.19
C ILE A 204 -5.37 -17.41 -1.22
N THR A 205 -5.54 -18.64 -1.67
CA THR A 205 -4.71 -19.28 -2.69
C THR A 205 -5.53 -19.83 -3.86
N ASP A 206 -6.83 -19.86 -3.70
CA ASP A 206 -7.80 -20.26 -4.71
C ASP A 206 -9.07 -19.40 -4.56
N ILE A 207 -9.57 -18.88 -5.67
CA ILE A 207 -10.72 -17.98 -5.66
C ILE A 207 -12.00 -18.66 -5.12
N ARG A 208 -12.12 -19.97 -5.26
CA ARG A 208 -13.24 -20.73 -4.73
C ARG A 208 -13.32 -20.70 -3.21
N GLN A 209 -12.23 -20.38 -2.52
CA GLN A 209 -12.20 -20.16 -1.08
C GLN A 209 -13.03 -18.95 -0.66
N MET A 210 -13.29 -18.05 -1.61
CA MET A 210 -14.08 -16.82 -1.46
C MET A 210 -15.41 -16.85 -2.22
N GLY A 211 -15.89 -18.03 -2.67
CA GLY A 211 -17.13 -18.15 -3.40
C GLY A 211 -17.00 -18.06 -4.93
N GLY A 212 -15.80 -18.00 -5.47
CA GLY A 212 -15.56 -17.92 -6.91
C GLY A 212 -15.39 -16.49 -7.42
N TYR A 213 -15.52 -16.30 -8.73
CA TYR A 213 -15.47 -14.98 -9.35
C TYR A 213 -16.70 -14.15 -8.95
N PRO A 214 -16.50 -12.86 -8.61
CA PRO A 214 -17.63 -12.01 -8.29
C PRO A 214 -18.51 -11.76 -9.51
N GLU A 215 -19.81 -11.61 -9.28
CA GLU A 215 -20.72 -11.08 -10.27
C GLU A 215 -20.77 -9.56 -10.14
N TYR A 216 -20.59 -8.87 -11.26
CA TYR A 216 -20.72 -7.42 -11.30
C TYR A 216 -22.18 -7.01 -11.15
N LYS A 217 -22.50 -6.20 -10.16
CA LYS A 217 -23.87 -5.78 -9.84
C LYS A 217 -24.20 -4.35 -10.25
N GLY A 218 -23.22 -3.59 -10.70
CA GLY A 218 -23.42 -2.22 -11.14
C GLY A 218 -23.99 -2.14 -12.55
N THR A 219 -24.62 -1.02 -12.87
CA THR A 219 -24.94 -0.67 -14.25
C THR A 219 -23.71 0.03 -14.85
N PRO A 220 -23.13 -0.50 -15.94
CA PRO A 220 -22.04 0.19 -16.61
C PRO A 220 -22.47 1.59 -17.03
N TYR A 221 -21.60 2.57 -16.88
CA TYR A 221 -21.80 3.87 -17.47
C TYR A 221 -21.62 3.77 -18.99
N VAL A 222 -22.24 4.72 -19.70
CA VAL A 222 -22.05 4.87 -21.14
C VAL A 222 -20.77 5.67 -21.36
N ASP A 223 -19.88 5.12 -22.15
CA ASP A 223 -18.62 5.69 -22.59
C ASP A 223 -18.58 5.42 -24.11
N THR A 224 -19.02 6.42 -24.90
CA THR A 224 -19.31 6.22 -26.33
C THR A 224 -18.03 6.12 -27.17
N ASP A 225 -16.98 6.81 -26.81
CA ASP A 225 -15.71 6.82 -27.56
C ASP A 225 -14.63 5.94 -26.93
N GLY A 226 -14.88 5.39 -25.72
CA GLY A 226 -14.02 4.40 -25.07
C GLY A 226 -12.76 4.99 -24.47
N ASP A 227 -12.76 6.25 -24.07
CA ASP A 227 -11.61 6.94 -23.49
C ASP A 227 -11.47 6.78 -21.97
N GLY A 228 -12.48 6.18 -21.33
CA GLY A 228 -12.51 5.92 -19.89
C GLY A 228 -13.28 6.97 -19.08
N MET A 229 -13.84 7.98 -19.71
CA MET A 229 -14.71 8.97 -19.07
C MET A 229 -16.18 8.71 -19.44
N PRO A 230 -17.13 8.80 -18.49
CA PRO A 230 -18.54 8.63 -18.82
C PRO A 230 -19.07 9.81 -19.64
N ASP A 231 -19.88 9.53 -20.67
CA ASP A 231 -20.57 10.54 -21.47
C ASP A 231 -21.25 11.64 -20.66
N GLU A 232 -21.90 11.27 -19.54
CA GLU A 232 -22.57 12.23 -18.66
C GLU A 232 -21.59 13.17 -17.98
N TRP A 233 -20.45 12.62 -17.53
CA TRP A 233 -19.43 13.43 -16.89
C TRP A 233 -18.77 14.38 -17.90
N GLU A 234 -18.48 13.91 -19.11
CA GLU A 234 -17.92 14.73 -20.18
C GLU A 234 -18.84 15.90 -20.53
N LYS A 235 -20.12 15.61 -20.78
CA LYS A 235 -21.14 16.66 -21.06
C LYS A 235 -21.23 17.70 -19.94
N ALA A 236 -21.19 17.24 -18.67
CA ALA A 236 -21.22 18.12 -17.49
C ALA A 236 -19.97 19.01 -17.41
N ASN A 237 -18.84 18.52 -17.90
CA ASN A 237 -17.56 19.20 -17.87
C ASN A 237 -17.19 19.93 -19.17
N GLY A 238 -18.06 19.86 -20.19
CA GLY A 238 -17.91 20.58 -21.47
C GLY A 238 -16.94 19.88 -22.43
N LEU A 239 -16.80 18.56 -22.29
CA LEU A 239 -16.07 17.69 -23.20
C LEU A 239 -17.03 17.06 -24.25
N ASN A 240 -16.45 16.36 -25.20
CA ASN A 240 -17.19 15.73 -26.29
C ASN A 240 -17.16 14.20 -26.20
N PRO A 241 -18.26 13.51 -25.84
CA PRO A 241 -18.33 12.05 -25.70
C PRO A 241 -18.06 11.24 -26.99
N ASN A 242 -17.66 11.89 -28.08
CA ASN A 242 -17.28 11.23 -29.33
C ASN A 242 -15.84 11.59 -29.75
N ASP A 243 -15.04 12.19 -28.87
CA ASP A 243 -13.66 12.59 -29.17
C ASP A 243 -12.71 12.03 -28.12
N PRO A 244 -12.21 10.78 -28.28
CA PRO A 244 -11.35 10.16 -27.29
C PRO A 244 -10.02 10.90 -27.08
N SER A 245 -9.74 11.89 -27.93
CA SER A 245 -8.49 12.66 -27.78
C SER A 245 -8.56 13.72 -26.68
N ASP A 246 -9.77 14.07 -26.23
CA ASP A 246 -9.91 15.11 -25.23
C ASP A 246 -9.60 14.62 -23.81
N ALA A 247 -9.62 13.31 -23.56
CA ALA A 247 -9.15 12.71 -22.30
C ALA A 247 -7.73 13.16 -21.93
N ASN A 248 -6.87 13.29 -22.91
CA ASN A 248 -5.46 13.64 -22.70
C ASN A 248 -5.20 15.15 -22.78
N LYS A 249 -6.23 15.98 -22.94
CA LYS A 249 -6.07 17.44 -22.95
C LYS A 249 -6.03 17.99 -21.53
N ASP A 250 -5.15 18.95 -21.30
CA ASP A 250 -5.13 19.78 -20.10
C ASP A 250 -5.88 21.09 -20.38
N CYS A 251 -7.15 21.15 -19.99
CA CYS A 251 -8.03 22.29 -20.26
C CYS A 251 -7.69 23.55 -19.43
N THR A 252 -6.96 23.40 -18.34
CA THR A 252 -6.63 24.50 -17.41
C THR A 252 -5.18 24.89 -17.39
N GLY A 253 -4.30 24.13 -18.05
CA GLY A 253 -2.88 24.36 -18.07
C GLY A 253 -2.22 24.19 -16.68
N ASP A 254 -2.72 23.24 -15.90
CA ASP A 254 -2.21 22.94 -14.56
C ASP A 254 -1.39 21.67 -14.48
N GLY A 255 -1.23 20.97 -15.60
CA GLY A 255 -0.49 19.72 -15.68
C GLY A 255 -1.34 18.47 -15.48
N TYR A 256 -2.66 18.62 -15.19
CA TYR A 256 -3.60 17.50 -15.10
C TYR A 256 -4.43 17.38 -16.36
N THR A 257 -4.45 16.20 -16.95
CA THR A 257 -5.33 15.87 -18.07
C THR A 257 -6.78 15.70 -17.62
N ASN A 258 -7.72 15.74 -18.58
CA ASN A 258 -9.12 15.59 -18.24
C ASN A 258 -9.45 14.24 -17.62
N ILE A 259 -8.82 13.14 -18.09
CA ILE A 259 -9.00 11.81 -17.49
C ILE A 259 -8.43 11.76 -16.05
N GLU A 260 -7.31 12.41 -15.78
CA GLU A 260 -6.77 12.50 -14.42
C GLU A 260 -7.72 13.28 -13.51
N LYS A 261 -8.31 14.35 -14.00
CA LYS A 261 -9.34 15.11 -13.25
C LYS A 261 -10.57 14.27 -12.97
N TYR A 262 -11.04 13.50 -13.97
CA TYR A 262 -12.15 12.57 -13.78
C TYR A 262 -11.87 11.55 -12.66
N ILE A 263 -10.74 10.87 -12.75
CA ILE A 263 -10.33 9.85 -11.76
C ILE A 263 -10.22 10.44 -10.34
N ASN A 264 -9.80 11.69 -10.23
CA ASN A 264 -9.67 12.40 -8.96
C ASN A 264 -10.95 13.15 -8.53
N GLY A 265 -12.06 13.03 -9.25
CA GLY A 265 -13.31 13.71 -8.93
C GLY A 265 -13.25 15.25 -9.07
N ILE A 266 -12.37 15.74 -9.93
CA ILE A 266 -12.10 17.16 -10.15
C ILE A 266 -12.76 17.59 -11.47
N SER A 267 -13.44 18.73 -11.47
CA SER A 267 -13.98 19.29 -12.72
C SER A 267 -12.87 19.77 -13.65
N THR A 268 -13.06 19.58 -14.98
CA THR A 268 -12.15 20.12 -16.01
C THR A 268 -12.00 21.64 -15.98
N LYS A 269 -12.91 22.34 -15.32
CA LYS A 269 -12.89 23.79 -15.16
C LYS A 269 -12.11 24.25 -13.93
N HIS A 270 -11.78 23.34 -13.04
CA HIS A 270 -11.02 23.64 -11.82
C HIS A 270 -9.52 23.55 -12.11
N LYS A 271 -8.83 24.67 -11.89
CA LYS A 271 -7.37 24.69 -11.95
C LYS A 271 -6.81 24.14 -10.65
N VAL A 272 -6.10 23.02 -10.73
CA VAL A 272 -5.47 22.39 -9.58
C VAL A 272 -4.16 23.13 -9.27
N ASP A 273 -4.02 23.59 -8.04
CA ASP A 273 -2.70 23.94 -7.49
C ASP A 273 -2.23 22.79 -6.59
N TRP A 274 -1.44 21.91 -7.16
CA TRP A 274 -0.90 20.74 -6.47
C TRP A 274 0.12 21.10 -5.36
N ARG A 275 0.45 22.39 -5.20
CA ARG A 275 1.23 22.92 -4.08
C ARG A 275 0.35 23.44 -2.95
N ASP A 276 -0.95 23.61 -3.21
CA ASP A 276 -1.91 24.05 -2.20
C ASP A 276 -2.44 22.84 -1.41
N LEU A 277 -1.82 22.56 -0.28
CA LEU A 277 -2.18 21.47 0.63
C LEU A 277 -3.25 21.87 1.66
N LYS A 278 -3.88 23.03 1.53
CA LYS A 278 -4.81 23.60 2.52
C LYS A 278 -6.03 22.71 2.84
N ASN A 279 -6.41 21.84 1.91
CA ASN A 279 -7.56 20.99 2.06
C ASN A 279 -7.24 19.66 2.77
N ASN A 280 -5.98 19.42 3.10
CA ASN A 280 -5.53 18.17 3.69
C ASN A 280 -4.75 18.45 4.96
N TYR A 281 -5.01 17.64 5.95
CA TYR A 281 -4.29 17.67 7.20
C TYR A 281 -2.86 17.19 7.00
N ASP A 282 -1.89 18.04 7.25
CA ASP A 282 -0.49 17.73 7.13
C ASP A 282 0.18 17.68 8.51
N THR A 283 0.33 16.46 9.01
CA THR A 283 0.97 16.25 10.31
C THR A 283 2.46 16.58 10.33
N LEU A 284 3.11 16.65 9.19
CA LEU A 284 4.52 17.02 9.11
C LEU A 284 4.68 18.53 9.18
N GLU A 285 3.79 19.29 8.56
CA GLU A 285 3.77 20.74 8.65
C GLU A 285 3.54 21.20 10.09
N GLU A 286 2.57 20.62 10.80
CA GLU A 286 2.34 20.89 12.21
C GLU A 286 3.54 20.61 13.10
N LYS A 287 4.35 19.60 12.73
CA LYS A 287 5.61 19.28 13.42
C LYS A 287 6.78 20.15 12.97
N GLY A 288 6.56 21.09 12.04
CA GLY A 288 7.60 21.94 11.48
C GLY A 288 8.66 21.17 10.69
N LYS A 289 8.28 20.06 10.08
CA LYS A 289 9.20 19.17 9.35
C LYS A 289 9.12 19.31 7.83
N LEU A 290 8.08 19.94 7.32
CA LEU A 290 8.00 20.39 5.94
C LEU A 290 8.33 21.88 5.89
N MET A 291 9.30 22.22 5.10
CA MET A 291 9.68 23.61 4.79
C MET A 291 9.39 23.93 3.33
#